data_0d20a726d7c23c6a582d340373d04892
#
_entry.id   0d20a726d7c23c6a582d340373d04892
#
_cell.length_a   1.000
_cell.length_b   1.000
_cell.length_c   1.000
_cell.angle_alpha   90.00
_cell.angle_beta   90.00
_cell.angle_gamma   90.00
#
_symmetry.space_group_name_H-M   'P 1'
#
loop_
_entity.id
_entity.type
_entity.pdbx_description
1 polymer ?
#
loop_
_entity_poly.entity_id
_entity_poly.type
_entity_poly.pdbx_seq_one_letter_code
_entity_poly.pdbx_strand_id
1 'polypeptide(L)'
;MPVLAGAEPFHHEGGEVAVLLCHGFTGSPQSLRPWAEHLAEHGMTVSLPLLPGHGTRWEDLRITGWQDWYAEVDRELRLLCERHETVFVAGLSMGGALALRLAAKHGDAVRGVMVVNPANKVHGLAAHALPVMRHLVPATKGIASDIAKPESRELGYDRVPLHAAHSLRRFFQATDRELPQVTQPVLLMRSPQDMWCRPSTPPGSSAASRRRT
;
A
#
# COMPACT_ATOMS: atom_id res chain seq x y z
N MET A 1 4.72 10.56 19.26
CA MET A 1 3.82 11.71 18.96
C MET A 1 2.40 11.22 18.94
N PRO A 2 1.41 12.08 19.28
CA PRO A 2 0.01 11.69 19.13
C PRO A 2 -0.32 11.47 17.66
N VAL A 3 -1.16 10.47 17.41
CA VAL A 3 -1.74 10.20 16.09
C VAL A 3 -2.69 11.32 15.71
N LEU A 4 -2.68 11.73 14.45
CA LEU A 4 -3.61 12.75 13.94
C LEU A 4 -5.04 12.21 13.99
N ALA A 5 -5.99 13.08 14.35
CA ALA A 5 -7.41 12.73 14.39
C ALA A 5 -7.87 12.20 13.01
N GLY A 6 -8.47 11.01 12.99
CA GLY A 6 -8.90 10.31 11.80
C GLY A 6 -7.83 9.39 11.16
N ALA A 7 -6.58 9.43 11.64
CA ALA A 7 -5.50 8.56 11.16
C ALA A 7 -5.31 7.30 12.03
N GLU A 8 -6.17 7.08 13.01
CA GLU A 8 -6.10 5.94 13.92
C GLU A 8 -6.24 4.61 13.17
N PRO A 9 -5.61 3.51 13.66
CA PRO A 9 -5.86 2.18 13.12
C PRO A 9 -7.33 1.81 13.27
N PHE A 10 -7.77 0.83 12.49
CA PHE A 10 -9.11 0.28 12.60
C PHE A 10 -9.02 -1.24 12.77
N HIS A 11 -9.69 -1.74 13.81
CA HIS A 11 -9.84 -3.16 14.06
C HIS A 11 -11.31 -3.48 14.33
N HIS A 12 -11.79 -4.54 13.73
CA HIS A 12 -13.13 -5.08 13.93
C HIS A 12 -13.06 -6.61 14.04
N GLU A 13 -13.61 -7.14 15.10
CA GLU A 13 -13.81 -8.59 15.24
C GLU A 13 -15.16 -8.96 14.63
N GLY A 14 -15.13 -9.87 13.66
CA GLY A 14 -16.32 -10.35 12.93
C GLY A 14 -16.33 -11.88 12.85
N GLY A 15 -16.71 -12.39 11.68
CA GLY A 15 -16.82 -13.83 11.42
C GLY A 15 -15.50 -14.52 11.10
N GLU A 16 -15.61 -15.69 10.44
CA GLU A 16 -14.48 -16.59 10.17
C GLU A 16 -13.49 -16.06 9.11
N VAL A 17 -13.95 -15.15 8.24
CA VAL A 17 -13.11 -14.54 7.20
C VAL A 17 -12.46 -13.28 7.75
N ALA A 18 -11.14 -13.20 7.65
CA ALA A 18 -10.38 -12.02 8.04
C ALA A 18 -9.76 -11.30 6.85
N VAL A 19 -9.66 -9.98 6.93
CA VAL A 19 -9.04 -9.12 5.92
C VAL A 19 -8.05 -8.17 6.56
N LEU A 20 -6.79 -8.24 6.13
CA LEU A 20 -5.77 -7.26 6.45
C LEU A 20 -5.71 -6.20 5.36
N LEU A 21 -5.87 -4.94 5.73
CA LEU A 21 -5.79 -3.78 4.84
C LEU A 21 -4.48 -3.01 5.06
N CYS A 22 -3.80 -2.65 3.98
CA CYS A 22 -2.53 -1.91 4.01
C CYS A 22 -2.68 -0.56 3.29
N HIS A 23 -2.46 0.54 4.01
CA HIS A 23 -2.56 1.89 3.43
C HIS A 23 -1.31 2.31 2.65
N GLY A 24 -1.38 3.43 1.93
CA GLY A 24 -0.35 3.97 1.07
C GLY A 24 0.76 4.74 1.80
N PHE A 25 1.85 5.01 1.06
CA PHE A 25 2.99 5.81 1.50
C PHE A 25 2.56 7.26 1.77
N THR A 26 3.03 7.85 2.86
CA THR A 26 2.65 9.17 3.39
C THR A 26 1.18 9.31 3.83
N GLY A 27 0.32 8.37 3.49
CA GLY A 27 -1.09 8.33 3.89
C GLY A 27 -1.30 7.78 5.30
N SER A 28 -2.54 7.38 5.58
CA SER A 28 -2.95 6.81 6.88
C SER A 28 -4.10 5.82 6.68
N PRO A 29 -4.54 5.10 7.72
CA PRO A 29 -5.73 4.25 7.67
C PRO A 29 -6.99 4.97 7.15
N GLN A 30 -7.09 6.28 7.31
CA GLN A 30 -8.22 7.08 6.82
C GLN A 30 -8.56 6.79 5.35
N SER A 31 -7.57 6.61 4.49
CA SER A 31 -7.78 6.39 3.04
C SER A 31 -8.50 5.07 2.72
N LEU A 32 -8.39 4.08 3.61
CA LEU A 32 -9.03 2.77 3.46
C LEU A 32 -10.15 2.52 4.46
N ARG A 33 -10.41 3.47 5.37
CA ARG A 33 -11.44 3.33 6.40
C ARG A 33 -12.83 2.99 5.84
N PRO A 34 -13.34 3.65 4.79
CA PRO A 34 -14.64 3.27 4.22
C PRO A 34 -14.67 1.82 3.71
N TRP A 35 -13.55 1.32 3.18
CA TRP A 35 -13.44 -0.08 2.76
C TRP A 35 -13.41 -1.02 3.97
N ALA A 36 -12.67 -0.66 5.02
CA ALA A 36 -12.62 -1.43 6.25
C ALA A 36 -14.00 -1.53 6.94
N GLU A 37 -14.71 -0.41 7.03
CA GLU A 37 -16.07 -0.35 7.60
C GLU A 37 -17.05 -1.19 6.77
N HIS A 38 -16.99 -1.09 5.44
CA HIS A 38 -17.83 -1.90 4.56
C HIS A 38 -17.60 -3.41 4.76
N LEU A 39 -16.36 -3.87 4.88
CA LEU A 39 -16.05 -5.28 5.14
C LEU A 39 -16.55 -5.71 6.52
N ALA A 40 -16.40 -4.87 7.53
CA ALA A 40 -16.91 -5.11 8.88
C ALA A 40 -18.45 -5.22 8.92
N GLU A 41 -19.17 -4.33 8.21
CA GLU A 41 -20.62 -4.38 8.05
C GLU A 41 -21.09 -5.68 7.37
N HIS A 42 -20.22 -6.32 6.56
CA HIS A 42 -20.50 -7.62 5.95
C HIS A 42 -20.01 -8.80 6.78
N GLY A 43 -19.73 -8.57 8.07
CA GLY A 43 -19.43 -9.61 9.04
C GLY A 43 -18.02 -10.17 8.98
N MET A 44 -17.08 -9.50 8.33
CA MET A 44 -15.68 -9.92 8.28
C MET A 44 -14.89 -9.37 9.45
N THR A 45 -13.91 -10.12 9.93
CA THR A 45 -12.86 -9.59 10.80
C THR A 45 -11.93 -8.71 9.97
N VAL A 46 -11.64 -7.50 10.43
CA VAL A 46 -10.83 -6.51 9.68
C VAL A 46 -9.71 -5.96 10.54
N SER A 47 -8.49 -5.96 10.01
CA SER A 47 -7.36 -5.22 10.57
C SER A 47 -6.83 -4.22 9.55
N LEU A 48 -6.77 -2.96 9.94
CA LEU A 48 -6.17 -1.85 9.17
C LEU A 48 -5.21 -1.11 10.10
N PRO A 49 -3.95 -1.59 10.23
CA PRO A 49 -2.97 -0.98 11.10
C PRO A 49 -2.49 0.38 10.59
N LEU A 50 -2.00 1.20 11.52
CA LEU A 50 -1.25 2.40 11.20
C LEU A 50 0.23 2.03 11.07
N LEU A 51 0.81 2.22 9.88
CA LEU A 51 2.21 1.90 9.62
C LEU A 51 3.15 2.84 10.42
N PRO A 52 4.28 2.33 10.92
CA PRO A 52 5.26 3.14 11.65
C PRO A 52 5.67 4.41 10.91
N GLY A 53 5.67 5.54 11.62
CA GLY A 53 6.00 6.84 11.07
C GLY A 53 4.92 7.53 10.26
N HIS A 54 3.75 6.89 10.06
CA HIS A 54 2.60 7.46 9.35
C HIS A 54 1.57 8.03 10.34
N GLY A 55 0.66 8.86 9.83
CA GLY A 55 -0.46 9.39 10.62
C GLY A 55 -0.06 10.31 11.79
N THR A 56 1.15 10.85 11.81
CA THR A 56 1.68 11.75 12.84
C THR A 56 2.25 13.01 12.20
N ARG A 57 3.55 13.06 11.96
CA ARG A 57 4.26 14.11 11.23
C ARG A 57 5.32 13.49 10.31
N TRP A 58 5.72 14.21 9.26
CA TRP A 58 6.67 13.70 8.27
C TRP A 58 8.06 13.38 8.84
N GLU A 59 8.46 14.03 9.95
CA GLU A 59 9.71 13.76 10.66
C GLU A 59 9.76 12.35 11.24
N ASP A 60 8.61 11.85 11.71
CA ASP A 60 8.51 10.49 12.24
C ASP A 60 8.64 9.45 11.11
N LEU A 61 8.11 9.75 9.92
CA LEU A 61 8.33 8.92 8.72
C LEU A 61 9.80 8.91 8.27
N ARG A 62 10.54 10.01 8.49
CA ARG A 62 11.95 10.13 8.12
C ARG A 62 12.84 9.09 8.80
N ILE A 63 12.50 8.67 9.99
CA ILE A 63 13.30 7.73 10.81
C ILE A 63 12.83 6.29 10.69
N THR A 64 11.80 6.00 9.89
CA THR A 64 11.31 4.65 9.60
C THR A 64 11.65 4.25 8.16
N GLY A 65 11.60 2.94 7.90
CA GLY A 65 11.85 2.37 6.59
C GLY A 65 10.88 1.25 6.23
N TRP A 66 11.06 0.70 5.05
CA TRP A 66 10.17 -0.34 4.55
C TRP A 66 10.17 -1.61 5.42
N GLN A 67 11.27 -1.89 6.11
CA GLN A 67 11.37 -3.02 7.03
C GLN A 67 10.40 -2.85 8.21
N ASP A 68 10.30 -1.63 8.75
CA ASP A 68 9.39 -1.31 9.85
C ASP A 68 7.92 -1.42 9.38
N TRP A 69 7.62 -0.89 8.19
CA TRP A 69 6.28 -0.96 7.61
C TRP A 69 5.86 -2.39 7.30
N TYR A 70 6.78 -3.19 6.73
CA TYR A 70 6.54 -4.59 6.46
C TYR A 70 6.38 -5.40 7.75
N ALA A 71 7.24 -5.18 8.75
CA ALA A 71 7.16 -5.88 10.03
C ALA A 71 5.81 -5.66 10.73
N GLU A 72 5.24 -4.46 10.63
CA GLU A 72 3.92 -4.17 11.21
C GLU A 72 2.82 -5.00 10.53
N VAL A 73 2.74 -4.99 9.20
CA VAL A 73 1.71 -5.77 8.49
C VAL A 73 1.95 -7.28 8.57
N ASP A 74 3.19 -7.72 8.66
CA ASP A 74 3.57 -9.12 8.88
C ASP A 74 3.10 -9.61 10.25
N ARG A 75 3.29 -8.80 11.29
CA ARG A 75 2.79 -9.07 12.64
C ARG A 75 1.26 -9.18 12.66
N GLU A 76 0.57 -8.23 12.04
CA GLU A 76 -0.90 -8.23 11.95
C GLU A 76 -1.41 -9.46 11.20
N LEU A 77 -0.78 -9.82 10.08
CA LEU A 77 -1.16 -11.01 9.32
C LEU A 77 -1.03 -12.27 10.17
N ARG A 78 0.07 -12.44 10.91
CA ARG A 78 0.28 -13.61 11.79
C ARG A 78 -0.81 -13.70 12.86
N LEU A 79 -1.14 -12.58 13.51
CA LEU A 79 -2.20 -12.54 14.52
C LEU A 79 -3.58 -12.92 13.94
N LEU A 80 -3.87 -12.53 12.69
CA LEU A 80 -5.09 -12.95 12.01
C LEU A 80 -5.06 -14.45 11.68
N CYS A 81 -3.94 -14.97 11.16
CA CYS A 81 -3.79 -16.38 10.81
C CYS A 81 -3.81 -17.32 12.03
N GLU A 82 -3.48 -16.84 13.23
CA GLU A 82 -3.62 -17.61 14.47
C GLU A 82 -5.09 -17.87 14.87
N ARG A 83 -6.01 -17.01 14.37
CA ARG A 83 -7.43 -17.04 14.78
C ARG A 83 -8.39 -17.34 13.62
N HIS A 84 -7.92 -17.25 12.38
CA HIS A 84 -8.76 -17.39 11.19
C HIS A 84 -8.07 -18.29 10.15
N GLU A 85 -8.79 -19.29 9.65
CA GLU A 85 -8.33 -20.16 8.57
C GLU A 85 -8.38 -19.48 7.19
N THR A 86 -9.21 -18.46 7.05
CA THR A 86 -9.41 -17.75 5.79
C THR A 86 -9.02 -16.28 5.94
N VAL A 87 -7.81 -15.96 5.49
CA VAL A 87 -7.26 -14.59 5.57
C VAL A 87 -6.96 -14.07 4.18
N PHE A 88 -7.52 -12.90 3.87
CA PHE A 88 -7.20 -12.12 2.67
C PHE A 88 -6.34 -10.92 3.03
N VAL A 89 -5.51 -10.48 2.09
CA VAL A 89 -4.75 -9.24 2.23
C VAL A 89 -5.13 -8.27 1.12
N ALA A 90 -5.24 -7.00 1.46
CA ALA A 90 -5.58 -5.98 0.49
C ALA A 90 -4.78 -4.69 0.72
N GLY A 91 -4.62 -3.87 -0.32
CA GLY A 91 -3.87 -2.64 -0.15
C GLY A 91 -3.97 -1.66 -1.29
N LEU A 92 -3.70 -0.41 -0.96
CA LEU A 92 -3.69 0.74 -1.87
C LEU A 92 -2.25 1.21 -2.11
N SER A 93 -1.86 1.41 -3.37
CA SER A 93 -0.56 1.97 -3.75
C SER A 93 0.62 1.17 -3.15
N MET A 94 1.46 1.77 -2.28
CA MET A 94 2.50 1.05 -1.51
C MET A 94 1.89 -0.11 -0.70
N GLY A 95 0.71 0.08 -0.11
CA GLY A 95 0.00 -0.98 0.62
C GLY A 95 -0.33 -2.18 -0.27
N GLY A 96 -0.60 -1.97 -1.56
CA GLY A 96 -0.74 -3.05 -2.53
C GLY A 96 0.56 -3.85 -2.72
N ALA A 97 1.71 -3.18 -2.72
CA ALA A 97 3.00 -3.88 -2.76
C ALA A 97 3.30 -4.63 -1.45
N LEU A 98 2.88 -4.09 -0.28
CA LEU A 98 2.95 -4.80 1.00
C LEU A 98 2.10 -6.07 0.97
N ALA A 99 0.86 -5.98 0.49
CA ALA A 99 -0.06 -7.11 0.36
C ALA A 99 0.51 -8.22 -0.56
N LEU A 100 1.07 -7.85 -1.72
CA LEU A 100 1.72 -8.79 -2.63
C LEU A 100 2.95 -9.46 -1.98
N ARG A 101 3.74 -8.70 -1.25
CA ARG A 101 4.90 -9.25 -0.55
C ARG A 101 4.49 -10.20 0.59
N LEU A 102 3.43 -9.89 1.33
CA LEU A 102 2.88 -10.80 2.34
C LEU A 102 2.46 -12.11 1.70
N ALA A 103 1.72 -12.08 0.59
CA ALA A 103 1.32 -13.27 -0.14
C ALA A 103 2.52 -14.10 -0.62
N ALA A 104 3.55 -13.45 -1.17
CA ALA A 104 4.77 -14.12 -1.60
C ALA A 104 5.51 -14.81 -0.45
N LYS A 105 5.49 -14.23 0.75
CA LYS A 105 6.23 -14.75 1.93
C LYS A 105 5.46 -15.79 2.74
N HIS A 106 4.15 -15.66 2.81
CA HIS A 106 3.30 -16.52 3.65
C HIS A 106 2.58 -17.63 2.87
N GLY A 107 2.66 -17.63 1.54
CA GLY A 107 2.09 -18.71 0.71
C GLY A 107 0.62 -18.95 1.02
N ASP A 108 0.26 -20.19 1.30
CA ASP A 108 -1.13 -20.65 1.49
C ASP A 108 -1.83 -20.04 2.71
N ALA A 109 -1.11 -19.40 3.64
CA ALA A 109 -1.73 -18.67 4.74
C ALA A 109 -2.53 -17.45 4.26
N VAL A 110 -2.25 -16.95 3.05
CA VAL A 110 -3.01 -15.91 2.39
C VAL A 110 -3.88 -16.52 1.29
N ARG A 111 -5.21 -16.44 1.42
CA ARG A 111 -6.18 -17.03 0.48
C ARG A 111 -6.33 -16.25 -0.82
N GLY A 112 -6.04 -14.97 -0.81
CA GLY A 112 -6.11 -14.12 -1.98
C GLY A 112 -5.68 -12.70 -1.68
N VAL A 113 -5.39 -11.94 -2.73
CA VAL A 113 -4.86 -10.59 -2.66
C VAL A 113 -5.74 -9.62 -3.45
N MET A 114 -6.06 -8.48 -2.86
CA MET A 114 -6.77 -7.40 -3.54
C MET A 114 -5.89 -6.15 -3.55
N VAL A 115 -5.57 -5.63 -4.73
CA VAL A 115 -4.70 -4.45 -4.86
C VAL A 115 -5.37 -3.36 -5.68
N VAL A 116 -5.34 -2.15 -5.14
CA VAL A 116 -5.86 -0.94 -5.79
C VAL A 116 -4.70 -0.05 -6.15
N ASN A 117 -4.55 0.28 -7.44
CA ASN A 117 -3.47 1.13 -7.95
C ASN A 117 -2.10 0.77 -7.33
N PRO A 118 -1.65 -0.49 -7.37
CA PRO A 118 -0.42 -0.88 -6.70
C PRO A 118 0.78 -0.18 -7.34
N ALA A 119 1.58 0.47 -6.50
CA ALA A 119 2.83 1.08 -6.92
C ALA A 119 3.96 0.05 -6.90
N ASN A 120 4.79 0.03 -7.95
CA ASN A 120 5.96 -0.84 -8.05
C ASN A 120 7.25 -0.09 -8.36
N LYS A 121 7.18 1.22 -8.61
CA LYS A 121 8.35 2.05 -8.92
C LYS A 121 8.19 3.47 -8.38
N VAL A 122 9.33 4.07 -8.00
CA VAL A 122 9.44 5.51 -7.82
C VAL A 122 9.89 6.09 -9.15
N HIS A 123 9.05 6.91 -9.75
CA HIS A 123 9.26 7.48 -11.08
C HIS A 123 10.08 8.78 -11.07
N GLY A 124 10.69 9.09 -12.20
CA GLY A 124 11.39 10.36 -12.49
C GLY A 124 12.91 10.29 -12.32
N LEU A 125 13.59 11.28 -12.93
CA LEU A 125 15.05 11.42 -12.86
C LEU A 125 15.55 11.61 -11.42
N ALA A 126 14.75 12.25 -10.57
CA ALA A 126 15.04 12.41 -9.15
C ALA A 126 15.23 11.07 -8.41
N ALA A 127 14.61 9.97 -8.88
CA ALA A 127 14.77 8.66 -8.28
C ALA A 127 16.22 8.14 -8.33
N HIS A 128 17.00 8.54 -9.33
CA HIS A 128 18.41 8.17 -9.45
C HIS A 128 19.30 8.98 -8.51
N ALA A 129 18.94 10.21 -8.22
CA ALA A 129 19.67 11.10 -7.28
C ALA A 129 19.34 10.82 -5.80
N LEU A 130 18.24 10.10 -5.50
CA LEU A 130 17.79 9.79 -4.14
C LEU A 130 18.90 9.25 -3.21
N PRO A 131 19.80 8.32 -3.62
CA PRO A 131 20.84 7.79 -2.74
C PRO A 131 21.77 8.87 -2.17
N VAL A 132 22.03 9.95 -2.93
CA VAL A 132 22.86 11.07 -2.52
C VAL A 132 22.01 12.16 -1.88
N MET A 133 20.94 12.56 -2.54
CA MET A 133 20.11 13.69 -2.12
C MET A 133 19.50 13.51 -0.72
N ARG A 134 19.19 12.28 -0.31
CA ARG A 134 18.65 11.99 1.03
C ARG A 134 19.58 12.44 2.18
N HIS A 135 20.87 12.58 1.92
CA HIS A 135 21.86 13.04 2.91
C HIS A 135 21.99 14.57 2.93
N LEU A 136 21.59 15.25 1.86
CA LEU A 136 21.71 16.70 1.69
C LEU A 136 20.40 17.42 1.98
N VAL A 137 19.26 16.80 1.62
CA VAL A 137 17.92 17.40 1.75
C VAL A 137 17.03 16.46 2.56
N PRO A 138 16.49 16.92 3.69
CA PRO A 138 15.68 16.05 4.57
C PRO A 138 14.35 15.62 3.95
N ALA A 139 13.69 16.51 3.22
CA ALA A 139 12.39 16.26 2.59
C ALA A 139 12.17 17.17 1.37
N THR A 140 11.32 16.74 0.46
CA THR A 140 10.79 17.52 -0.66
C THR A 140 9.30 17.77 -0.47
N LYS A 141 8.71 18.65 -1.31
CA LYS A 141 7.27 18.85 -1.34
C LYS A 141 6.58 17.51 -1.64
N GLY A 142 5.60 17.16 -0.82
CA GLY A 142 4.80 15.96 -0.98
C GLY A 142 3.74 16.11 -2.06
N ILE A 143 3.17 14.99 -2.46
CA ILE A 143 2.03 14.93 -3.34
C ILE A 143 0.82 14.73 -2.42
N ALA A 144 0.40 15.80 -1.80
CA ALA A 144 -0.81 15.79 -1.00
C ALA A 144 -2.01 15.96 -1.94
N SER A 145 -3.04 15.12 -1.75
CA SER A 145 -4.36 15.27 -2.37
C SER A 145 -4.42 15.11 -3.89
N ASP A 146 -3.99 13.94 -4.39
CA ASP A 146 -4.21 13.54 -5.80
C ASP A 146 -5.52 12.71 -5.95
N ILE A 147 -6.49 12.94 -5.04
CA ILE A 147 -7.81 12.33 -5.12
C ILE A 147 -8.68 13.19 -6.03
N ALA A 148 -9.18 12.59 -7.12
CA ALA A 148 -10.04 13.28 -8.07
C ALA A 148 -11.41 13.74 -7.50
N LYS A 149 -11.80 13.23 -6.32
CA LYS A 149 -13.05 13.61 -5.65
C LYS A 149 -12.86 14.92 -4.87
N PRO A 150 -13.54 16.03 -5.24
CA PRO A 150 -13.27 17.37 -4.72
C PRO A 150 -13.43 17.54 -3.20
N GLU A 151 -14.26 16.70 -2.56
CA GLU A 151 -14.56 16.79 -1.13
C GLU A 151 -13.74 15.83 -0.25
N SER A 152 -12.89 14.99 -0.86
CA SER A 152 -12.07 14.02 -0.15
C SER A 152 -10.69 14.61 0.14
N ARG A 153 -10.43 14.90 1.40
CA ARG A 153 -9.08 15.28 1.86
C ARG A 153 -8.40 14.05 2.44
N GLU A 154 -7.32 13.61 1.82
CA GLU A 154 -6.48 12.57 2.40
C GLU A 154 -5.61 13.17 3.52
N LEU A 155 -5.59 12.51 4.67
CA LEU A 155 -4.66 12.81 5.76
C LEU A 155 -3.29 12.23 5.40
N GLY A 156 -2.60 12.93 4.51
CA GLY A 156 -1.25 12.62 4.08
C GLY A 156 -0.29 13.76 4.39
N TYR A 157 1.01 13.49 4.34
CA TYR A 157 2.03 14.50 4.59
C TYR A 157 2.20 15.42 3.37
N ASP A 158 2.31 16.72 3.63
CA ASP A 158 2.67 17.75 2.63
C ASP A 158 4.14 17.67 2.20
N ARG A 159 4.94 16.86 2.91
CA ARG A 159 6.37 16.62 2.66
C ARG A 159 6.68 15.13 2.57
N VAL A 160 7.58 14.78 1.65
CA VAL A 160 8.13 13.44 1.49
C VAL A 160 9.57 13.42 1.99
N PRO A 161 9.85 12.71 3.11
CA PRO A 161 11.23 12.52 3.56
C PRO A 161 12.03 11.70 2.55
N LEU A 162 13.19 12.19 2.12
CA LEU A 162 13.99 11.51 1.10
C LEU A 162 14.58 10.19 1.58
N HIS A 163 14.83 10.03 2.88
CA HIS A 163 15.21 8.73 3.47
C HIS A 163 14.11 7.69 3.30
N ALA A 164 12.86 8.05 3.60
CA ALA A 164 11.72 7.16 3.44
C ALA A 164 11.42 6.85 1.95
N ALA A 165 11.52 7.86 1.07
CA ALA A 165 11.38 7.66 -0.38
C ALA A 165 12.46 6.72 -0.95
N HIS A 166 13.70 6.83 -0.48
CA HIS A 166 14.77 5.89 -0.84
C HIS A 166 14.48 4.48 -0.31
N SER A 167 13.99 4.37 0.91
CA SER A 167 13.58 3.09 1.50
C SER A 167 12.44 2.46 0.70
N LEU A 168 11.42 3.24 0.31
CA LEU A 168 10.31 2.82 -0.56
C LEU A 168 10.82 2.27 -1.90
N ARG A 169 11.78 2.95 -2.54
CA ARG A 169 12.39 2.46 -3.79
C ARG A 169 13.03 1.09 -3.60
N ARG A 170 13.77 0.88 -2.51
CA ARG A 170 14.37 -0.43 -2.19
C ARG A 170 13.32 -1.49 -1.93
N PHE A 171 12.22 -1.10 -1.28
CA PHE A 171 11.08 -1.98 -1.05
C PHE A 171 10.48 -2.50 -2.36
N PHE A 172 10.19 -1.62 -3.32
CA PHE A 172 9.66 -2.03 -4.61
C PHE A 172 10.61 -2.98 -5.35
N GLN A 173 11.92 -2.70 -5.34
CA GLN A 173 12.92 -3.58 -5.94
C GLN A 173 12.97 -4.96 -5.27
N ALA A 174 12.77 -5.04 -3.96
CA ALA A 174 12.72 -6.30 -3.24
C ALA A 174 11.43 -7.06 -3.54
N THR A 175 10.29 -6.38 -3.56
CA THR A 175 8.98 -6.97 -3.87
C THR A 175 8.92 -7.48 -5.30
N ASP A 176 9.41 -6.73 -6.29
CA ASP A 176 9.44 -7.15 -7.70
C ASP A 176 10.15 -8.51 -7.90
N ARG A 177 11.22 -8.76 -7.14
CA ARG A 177 11.95 -10.04 -7.19
C ARG A 177 11.16 -11.21 -6.61
N GLU A 178 10.21 -10.93 -5.75
CA GLU A 178 9.41 -11.93 -5.04
C GLU A 178 8.02 -12.14 -5.67
N LEU A 179 7.59 -11.27 -6.59
CA LEU A 179 6.31 -11.42 -7.32
C LEU A 179 6.09 -12.80 -7.95
N PRO A 180 7.11 -13.48 -8.52
CA PRO A 180 6.93 -14.85 -9.04
C PRO A 180 6.51 -15.88 -7.98
N GLN A 181 6.66 -15.57 -6.69
CA GLN A 181 6.23 -16.45 -5.58
C GLN A 181 4.76 -16.24 -5.21
N VAL A 182 4.08 -15.24 -5.75
CA VAL A 182 2.65 -15.00 -5.53
C VAL A 182 1.87 -15.98 -6.39
N THR A 183 1.32 -17.01 -5.77
CA THR A 183 0.52 -18.07 -6.42
C THR A 183 -0.97 -17.92 -6.16
N GLN A 184 -1.37 -17.06 -5.23
CA GLN A 184 -2.73 -16.83 -4.83
C GLN A 184 -3.51 -16.08 -5.92
N PRO A 185 -4.84 -16.20 -5.95
CA PRO A 185 -5.70 -15.34 -6.75
C PRO A 185 -5.46 -13.86 -6.42
N VAL A 186 -5.25 -13.03 -7.46
CA VAL A 186 -5.04 -11.59 -7.31
C VAL A 186 -6.15 -10.83 -8.03
N LEU A 187 -6.88 -10.00 -7.29
CA LEU A 187 -7.78 -9.00 -7.83
C LEU A 187 -7.03 -7.66 -7.96
N LEU A 188 -6.76 -7.25 -9.20
CA LEU A 188 -6.12 -5.98 -9.51
C LEU A 188 -7.16 -4.96 -9.96
N MET A 189 -7.32 -3.91 -9.19
CA MET A 189 -8.13 -2.74 -9.54
C MET A 189 -7.22 -1.56 -9.89
N ARG A 190 -7.48 -0.93 -11.03
CA ARG A 190 -6.67 0.18 -11.50
C ARG A 190 -7.52 1.28 -12.09
N SER A 191 -7.28 2.52 -11.66
CA SER A 191 -7.82 3.70 -12.31
C SER A 191 -7.05 3.99 -13.60
N PRO A 192 -7.71 4.17 -14.76
CA PRO A 192 -7.06 4.59 -16.00
C PRO A 192 -6.42 5.99 -15.91
N GLN A 193 -6.89 6.82 -14.98
CA GLN A 193 -6.45 8.19 -14.76
C GLN A 193 -5.29 8.30 -13.75
N ASP A 194 -4.90 7.20 -13.11
CA ASP A 194 -3.81 7.20 -12.15
C ASP A 194 -2.48 7.49 -12.85
N MET A 195 -1.89 8.65 -12.53
CA MET A 195 -0.61 9.10 -13.11
C MET A 195 0.60 8.34 -12.56
N TRP A 196 0.47 7.71 -11.40
CA TRP A 196 1.55 7.02 -10.70
C TRP A 196 1.73 5.56 -11.11
N CYS A 197 0.66 4.94 -11.63
CA CYS A 197 0.63 3.54 -12.07
C CYS A 197 0.56 3.39 -13.60
N ARG A 198 1.17 4.28 -14.36
CA ARG A 198 1.18 4.16 -15.84
C ARG A 198 1.97 2.94 -16.28
N PRO A 199 1.46 2.13 -17.25
CA PRO A 199 2.26 1.10 -17.88
C PRO A 199 3.47 1.73 -18.57
N SER A 200 4.59 1.05 -18.54
CA SER A 200 5.80 1.41 -19.29
C SER A 200 5.67 1.27 -20.80
N THR A 201 4.48 0.90 -21.29
CA THR A 201 4.19 0.74 -22.73
C THR A 201 3.47 1.98 -23.24
N PRO A 202 3.94 2.62 -24.33
CA PRO A 202 3.25 3.75 -24.93
C PRO A 202 1.86 3.33 -25.45
N PRO A 203 0.84 4.23 -25.45
CA PRO A 203 -0.46 3.96 -26.04
C PRO A 203 -0.29 3.85 -27.56
N GLY A 204 -0.31 2.63 -28.11
CA GLY A 204 -0.10 2.45 -29.53
C GLY A 204 -0.15 1.01 -30.08
N SER A 205 -0.27 -0.01 -29.24
CA SER A 205 -0.45 -1.38 -29.74
C SER A 205 -1.80 -1.96 -29.31
N SER A 206 -2.90 -1.44 -29.89
CA SER A 206 -4.15 -2.17 -29.90
C SER A 206 -4.05 -3.30 -30.92
N ALA A 207 -3.64 -4.48 -30.46
CA ALA A 207 -3.87 -5.70 -31.24
C ALA A 207 -5.39 -5.92 -31.27
N ALA A 208 -6.01 -5.50 -32.35
CA ALA A 208 -7.38 -5.85 -32.70
C ALA A 208 -7.45 -7.37 -32.88
N SER A 209 -7.86 -8.09 -31.85
CA SER A 209 -8.29 -9.47 -31.99
C SER A 209 -9.64 -9.46 -32.73
N ARG A 210 -9.59 -9.64 -34.05
CA ARG A 210 -10.74 -10.01 -34.85
C ARG A 210 -11.16 -11.42 -34.47
N ARG A 211 -12.21 -11.54 -33.67
CA ARG A 211 -12.97 -12.80 -33.62
C ARG A 211 -13.73 -12.93 -34.94
N ARG A 212 -13.40 -13.90 -35.73
CA ARG A 212 -14.28 -14.43 -36.79
C ARG A 212 -15.13 -15.55 -36.17
N THR A 213 -16.43 -15.37 -36.33
CA THR A 213 -17.57 -16.33 -36.34
C THR A 213 -17.26 -17.74 -35.90
#